data_9b40701769d1a248bf92f87f6b5c8af0
#
_entry.id   9b40701769d1a248bf92f87f6b5c8af0
#
_cell.length_a   1.000
_cell.length_b   1.000
_cell.length_c   1.000
_cell.angle_alpha   90.00
_cell.angle_beta   90.00
_cell.angle_gamma   90.00
#
_symmetry.space_group_name_H-M   'P 1'
#
loop_
_entity.id
_entity.type
_entity.pdbx_description
1 polymer ?
#
loop_
_entity_poly.entity_id
_entity_poly.type
_entity_poly.pdbx_seq_one_letter_code
_entity_poly.pdbx_strand_id
1 'polypeptide(L)'
;MQAAGLLAEVGGRFDARNWVLGTSGNFSVVLGRDPLRLAMTRSGVFKGRLDSDAIVEIDSECAVLRPPGARPSAEALLHVEIVRARGAGAVLHTHSVWSTLLSDRHGGTGGLGIAGYEMLKGLEGVSTHEHHEWIPVLENDQDMTRLAGRVREALAEHPSCHAFMLRRHGMYTWGQTLSQAVRHVEIVEFLLEIVGRTEVKESASWPS
;
A
#
# COMPACT_ATOMS: atom_id res chain seq x y z
N MET A 1 15.17 11.88 12.54
CA MET A 1 16.32 11.38 11.71
C MET A 1 16.17 9.89 11.37
N GLN A 2 15.86 9.00 12.31
CA GLN A 2 15.78 7.54 12.05
C GLN A 2 14.69 7.16 11.04
N ALA A 3 13.46 7.68 11.17
CA ALA A 3 12.36 7.37 10.26
C ALA A 3 12.64 7.78 8.80
N ALA A 4 13.26 8.94 8.57
CA ALA A 4 13.60 9.41 7.24
C ALA A 4 14.60 8.47 6.53
N GLY A 5 15.66 8.02 7.23
CA GLY A 5 16.61 7.07 6.69
C GLY A 5 15.98 5.73 6.31
N LEU A 6 15.09 5.20 7.17
CA LEU A 6 14.38 3.96 6.91
C LEU A 6 13.42 4.07 5.70
N LEU A 7 12.69 5.19 5.58
CA LEU A 7 11.81 5.42 4.43
C LEU A 7 12.61 5.65 3.14
N ALA A 8 13.80 6.25 3.22
CA ALA A 8 14.70 6.42 2.07
C ALA A 8 15.21 5.07 1.54
N GLU A 9 15.58 4.16 2.44
CA GLU A 9 15.98 2.79 2.07
C GLU A 9 14.85 2.05 1.36
N VAL A 10 13.63 2.10 1.90
CA VAL A 10 12.44 1.51 1.28
C VAL A 10 12.16 2.13 -0.08
N GLY A 11 12.26 3.46 -0.19
CA GLY A 11 12.05 4.18 -1.44
C GLY A 11 13.01 3.72 -2.54
N GLY A 12 14.31 3.66 -2.26
CA GLY A 12 15.32 3.16 -3.19
C GLY A 12 15.09 1.71 -3.61
N ARG A 13 14.67 0.86 -2.66
CA ARG A 13 14.35 -0.55 -2.92
C ARG A 13 13.14 -0.73 -3.84
N PHE A 14 12.10 0.08 -3.67
CA PHE A 14 10.89 0.01 -4.49
C PHE A 14 11.04 0.67 -5.86
N ASP A 15 11.83 1.76 -5.93
CA ASP A 15 12.18 2.40 -7.20
C ASP A 15 12.96 1.44 -8.10
N ALA A 16 13.95 0.73 -7.55
CA ALA A 16 14.71 -0.30 -8.27
C ALA A 16 13.85 -1.45 -8.83
N ARG A 17 12.63 -1.62 -8.31
CA ARG A 17 11.62 -2.60 -8.78
C ARG A 17 10.54 -1.99 -9.67
N ASN A 18 10.63 -0.70 -9.99
CA ASN A 18 9.62 0.05 -10.74
C ASN A 18 8.22 0.07 -10.08
N TRP A 19 8.16 0.07 -8.75
CA TRP A 19 6.89 0.13 -8.01
C TRP A 19 6.47 1.54 -7.61
N VAL A 20 7.35 2.53 -7.78
CA VAL A 20 7.12 3.94 -7.40
C VAL A 20 7.69 4.91 -8.43
N LEU A 21 7.39 4.67 -9.71
CA LEU A 21 7.91 5.44 -10.84
C LEU A 21 7.53 6.93 -10.73
N GLY A 22 8.44 7.78 -11.17
CA GLY A 22 8.24 9.23 -11.12
C GLY A 22 8.17 9.72 -9.68
N THR A 23 7.05 10.31 -9.28
CA THR A 23 6.79 10.75 -7.90
C THR A 23 5.66 9.96 -7.24
N SER A 24 5.27 8.83 -7.85
CA SER A 24 4.16 8.00 -7.39
C SER A 24 4.45 7.30 -6.06
N GLY A 25 3.38 6.78 -5.43
CA GLY A 25 3.46 6.10 -4.15
C GLY A 25 3.72 7.05 -2.97
N ASN A 26 3.52 6.55 -1.78
CA ASN A 26 3.83 7.25 -0.53
C ASN A 26 3.96 6.27 0.62
N PHE A 27 4.74 6.64 1.62
CA PHE A 27 5.09 5.78 2.74
C PHE A 27 4.93 6.53 4.05
N SER A 28 4.49 5.83 5.09
CA SER A 28 4.45 6.39 6.44
C SER A 28 4.87 5.38 7.50
N VAL A 29 5.39 5.91 8.61
CA VAL A 29 5.65 5.16 9.85
C VAL A 29 5.06 5.94 11.03
N VAL A 30 4.52 5.20 12.00
CA VAL A 30 3.97 5.78 13.23
C VAL A 30 5.11 6.19 14.15
N LEU A 31 5.11 7.46 14.57
CA LEU A 31 6.06 8.04 15.53
C LEU A 31 5.54 8.01 16.97
N GLY A 32 4.24 8.08 17.13
CA GLY A 32 3.56 8.07 18.43
C GLY A 32 2.08 7.77 18.22
N ARG A 33 1.43 7.17 19.26
CA ARG A 33 0.02 6.77 19.17
C ARG A 33 -0.91 7.63 20.01
N ASP A 34 -0.41 8.30 21.01
CA ASP A 34 -1.16 9.19 21.90
C ASP A 34 -0.34 10.46 22.19
N PRO A 35 -0.60 11.57 21.47
CA PRO A 35 -1.44 11.67 20.26
C PRO A 35 -0.84 10.94 19.05
N LEU A 36 -1.67 10.53 18.10
CA LEU A 36 -1.20 9.87 16.88
C LEU A 36 -0.36 10.83 16.04
N ARG A 37 0.84 10.40 15.67
CA ARG A 37 1.77 11.11 14.79
C ARG A 37 2.42 10.15 13.82
N LEU A 38 2.53 10.55 12.56
CA LEU A 38 3.19 9.80 11.50
C LEU A 38 4.32 10.61 10.88
N ALA A 39 5.46 9.96 10.61
CA ALA A 39 6.39 10.45 9.60
C ALA A 39 5.94 9.93 8.24
N MET A 40 5.81 10.81 7.25
CA MET A 40 5.27 10.48 5.93
C MET A 40 6.08 11.15 4.82
N THR A 41 6.18 10.51 3.67
CA THR A 41 6.77 11.13 2.48
C THR A 41 5.91 12.31 2.01
N ARG A 42 6.56 13.41 1.64
CA ARG A 42 5.91 14.60 1.08
C ARG A 42 5.28 14.31 -0.28
N SER A 43 4.28 15.12 -0.64
CA SER A 43 3.73 15.14 -1.99
C SER A 43 4.78 15.53 -3.02
N GLY A 44 4.78 14.85 -4.18
CA GLY A 44 5.59 15.21 -5.34
C GLY A 44 7.10 14.94 -5.22
N VAL A 45 7.57 14.19 -4.21
CA VAL A 45 8.99 13.82 -4.08
C VAL A 45 9.29 12.49 -4.78
N PHE A 46 10.47 12.38 -5.39
CA PHE A 46 10.95 11.15 -6.00
C PHE A 46 11.35 10.13 -4.93
N LYS A 47 10.69 8.97 -4.94
CA LYS A 47 10.84 7.95 -3.86
C LYS A 47 12.18 7.22 -3.91
N GLY A 48 12.81 7.13 -5.08
CA GLY A 48 14.11 6.48 -5.24
C GLY A 48 15.28 7.24 -4.60
N ARG A 49 15.06 8.49 -4.17
CA ARG A 49 16.10 9.35 -3.59
C ARG A 49 15.52 10.29 -2.52
N LEU A 50 14.99 9.70 -1.46
CA LEU A 50 14.46 10.48 -0.33
C LEU A 50 15.60 10.97 0.58
N ASP A 51 15.47 12.19 1.06
CA ASP A 51 16.30 12.79 2.12
C ASP A 51 15.41 13.22 3.30
N SER A 52 16.01 13.86 4.30
CA SER A 52 15.26 14.33 5.47
C SER A 52 14.16 15.34 5.11
N ASP A 53 14.39 16.15 4.06
CA ASP A 53 13.46 17.20 3.65
C ASP A 53 12.27 16.64 2.86
N ALA A 54 12.38 15.40 2.40
CA ALA A 54 11.31 14.66 1.74
C ALA A 54 10.27 14.09 2.72
N ILE A 55 10.48 14.22 4.04
CA ILE A 55 9.62 13.65 5.07
C ILE A 55 8.95 14.77 5.88
N VAL A 56 7.64 14.59 6.13
CA VAL A 56 6.85 15.45 7.01
C VAL A 56 6.36 14.66 8.21
N GLU A 57 6.17 15.31 9.34
CA GLU A 57 5.43 14.80 10.47
C GLU A 57 4.00 15.35 10.41
N ILE A 58 3.01 14.46 10.48
CA ILE A 58 1.59 14.80 10.49
C ILE A 58 0.91 14.24 11.75
N ASP A 59 -0.18 14.88 12.13
CA ASP A 59 -1.08 14.37 13.17
C ASP A 59 -2.22 13.51 12.61
N SER A 60 -3.15 13.15 13.48
CA SER A 60 -4.33 12.34 13.14
C SER A 60 -5.33 13.00 12.20
N GLU A 61 -5.25 14.30 12.01
CA GLU A 61 -6.10 15.08 11.10
C GLU A 61 -5.34 15.48 9.82
N CYS A 62 -4.15 14.84 9.62
CA CYS A 62 -3.24 15.12 8.51
C CYS A 62 -2.66 16.56 8.50
N ALA A 63 -2.76 17.29 9.61
CA ALA A 63 -2.11 18.58 9.74
C ALA A 63 -0.59 18.39 9.90
N VAL A 64 0.18 19.21 9.17
CA VAL A 64 1.64 19.13 9.22
C VAL A 64 2.16 19.75 10.50
N LEU A 65 2.84 18.94 11.30
CA LEU A 65 3.51 19.33 12.53
C LEU A 65 4.93 19.84 12.24
N ARG A 66 5.63 19.21 11.28
CA ARG A 66 7.01 19.54 10.84
C ARG A 66 7.32 19.06 9.43
N PRO A 67 8.19 19.77 8.66
CA PRO A 67 8.55 21.17 8.86
C PRO A 67 7.36 22.11 8.49
N PRO A 68 7.32 23.35 9.01
CA PRO A 68 6.27 24.30 8.67
C PRO A 68 6.19 24.55 7.16
N GLY A 69 4.97 24.66 6.63
CA GLY A 69 4.72 24.96 5.20
C GLY A 69 4.94 23.79 4.24
N ALA A 70 5.37 22.63 4.72
CA ALA A 70 5.44 21.43 3.89
C ALA A 70 4.02 20.91 3.54
N ARG A 71 3.94 20.09 2.49
CA ARG A 71 2.68 19.44 2.07
C ARG A 71 2.81 17.93 2.23
N PRO A 72 1.92 17.26 2.97
CA PRO A 72 1.86 15.83 3.03
C PRO A 72 1.37 15.27 1.69
N SER A 73 1.43 13.96 1.48
CA SER A 73 0.71 13.32 0.39
C SER A 73 -0.78 13.68 0.45
N ALA A 74 -1.42 13.84 -0.70
CA ALA A 74 -2.88 14.00 -0.78
C ALA A 74 -3.62 12.81 -0.13
N GLU A 75 -2.99 11.65 -0.10
CA GLU A 75 -3.52 10.38 0.42
C GLU A 75 -3.19 10.13 1.90
N ALA A 76 -2.69 11.15 2.61
CA ALA A 76 -2.33 11.04 4.04
C ALA A 76 -3.48 10.49 4.90
N LEU A 77 -4.72 10.87 4.59
CA LEU A 77 -5.90 10.41 5.32
C LEU A 77 -6.09 8.89 5.21
N LEU A 78 -5.77 8.27 4.06
CA LEU A 78 -5.85 6.81 3.91
C LEU A 78 -4.85 6.11 4.83
N HIS A 79 -3.63 6.66 4.98
CA HIS A 79 -2.65 6.13 5.93
C HIS A 79 -3.14 6.19 7.37
N VAL A 80 -3.73 7.32 7.77
CA VAL A 80 -4.31 7.49 9.10
C VAL A 80 -5.42 6.47 9.35
N GLU A 81 -6.33 6.26 8.39
CA GLU A 81 -7.41 5.29 8.52
C GLU A 81 -6.89 3.84 8.60
N ILE A 82 -5.89 3.47 7.82
CA ILE A 82 -5.26 2.14 7.91
C ILE A 82 -4.60 1.95 9.29
N VAL A 83 -3.87 2.96 9.77
CA VAL A 83 -3.26 2.90 11.12
C VAL A 83 -4.32 2.72 12.20
N ARG A 84 -5.43 3.44 12.12
CA ARG A 84 -6.56 3.32 13.07
C ARG A 84 -7.21 1.95 13.00
N ALA A 85 -7.52 1.47 11.80
CA ALA A 85 -8.22 0.20 11.60
C ALA A 85 -7.38 -1.04 11.93
N ARG A 86 -6.07 -1.00 11.68
CA ARG A 86 -5.15 -2.15 11.79
C ARG A 86 -4.17 -2.07 12.96
N GLY A 87 -4.13 -0.97 13.67
CA GLY A 87 -3.07 -0.72 14.65
C GLY A 87 -1.68 -0.74 13.99
N ALA A 88 -1.59 -0.46 12.69
CA ALA A 88 -0.35 -0.56 11.92
C ALA A 88 0.74 0.38 12.43
N GLY A 89 1.99 -0.04 12.38
CA GLY A 89 3.17 0.80 12.67
C GLY A 89 3.75 1.44 11.42
N ALA A 90 3.41 0.91 10.23
CA ALA A 90 3.80 1.47 8.94
C ALA A 90 2.74 1.15 7.88
N VAL A 91 2.61 2.07 6.90
CA VAL A 91 1.74 1.92 5.73
C VAL A 91 2.54 2.29 4.48
N LEU A 92 2.48 1.45 3.46
CA LEU A 92 3.18 1.62 2.19
C LEU A 92 2.20 1.56 1.02
N HIS A 93 2.31 2.52 0.12
CA HIS A 93 1.52 2.62 -1.10
C HIS A 93 2.42 2.60 -2.32
N THR A 94 2.15 1.68 -3.25
CA THR A 94 2.91 1.46 -4.47
C THR A 94 2.02 1.52 -5.72
N HIS A 95 2.62 1.80 -6.89
CA HIS A 95 1.97 1.89 -8.20
C HIS A 95 2.64 0.95 -9.20
N SER A 96 2.64 -0.35 -8.92
CA SER A 96 3.17 -1.32 -9.88
C SER A 96 2.24 -1.49 -11.09
N VAL A 97 2.80 -1.97 -12.19
CA VAL A 97 2.01 -2.34 -13.37
C VAL A 97 0.98 -3.40 -13.03
N TRP A 98 1.35 -4.39 -12.19
CA TRP A 98 0.47 -5.50 -11.86
C TRP A 98 -0.68 -5.08 -10.94
N SER A 99 -0.42 -4.28 -9.91
CA SER A 99 -1.48 -3.76 -9.04
C SER A 99 -2.46 -2.88 -9.82
N THR A 100 -1.96 -2.05 -10.75
CA THR A 100 -2.79 -1.19 -11.60
C THR A 100 -3.65 -2.01 -12.56
N LEU A 101 -3.06 -2.98 -13.27
CA LEU A 101 -3.76 -3.82 -14.24
C LEU A 101 -4.82 -4.71 -13.59
N LEU A 102 -4.44 -5.42 -12.53
CA LEU A 102 -5.33 -6.36 -11.86
C LEU A 102 -6.45 -5.64 -11.09
N SER A 103 -6.18 -4.46 -10.52
CA SER A 103 -7.24 -3.65 -9.91
C SER A 103 -8.30 -3.20 -10.93
N ASP A 104 -7.91 -2.90 -12.19
CA ASP A 104 -8.88 -2.59 -13.23
C ASP A 104 -9.70 -3.83 -13.62
N ARG A 105 -9.03 -4.96 -13.81
CA ARG A 105 -9.66 -6.21 -14.23
C ARG A 105 -10.64 -6.75 -13.18
N HIS A 106 -10.27 -6.70 -11.91
CA HIS A 106 -11.05 -7.25 -10.78
C HIS A 106 -11.90 -6.22 -10.03
N GLY A 107 -11.94 -4.96 -10.47
CA GLY A 107 -12.77 -3.92 -9.87
C GLY A 107 -14.27 -4.27 -9.90
N GLY A 108 -14.75 -4.92 -10.97
CA GLY A 108 -16.16 -5.33 -11.10
C GLY A 108 -16.58 -6.46 -10.16
N THR A 109 -15.64 -7.24 -9.63
CA THR A 109 -15.88 -8.34 -8.66
C THR A 109 -15.64 -7.92 -7.21
N GLY A 110 -15.22 -6.66 -6.98
CA GLY A 110 -14.92 -6.10 -5.66
C GLY A 110 -13.57 -6.53 -5.07
N GLY A 111 -12.81 -7.37 -5.76
CA GLY A 111 -11.50 -7.83 -5.28
C GLY A 111 -10.94 -9.03 -6.01
N LEU A 112 -9.75 -9.42 -5.61
CA LEU A 112 -8.99 -10.54 -6.14
C LEU A 112 -8.70 -11.57 -5.04
N GLY A 113 -9.09 -12.83 -5.27
CA GLY A 113 -8.74 -13.97 -4.41
C GLY A 113 -7.47 -14.66 -4.91
N ILE A 114 -6.54 -14.96 -4.00
CA ILE A 114 -5.29 -15.68 -4.30
C ILE A 114 -5.13 -16.84 -3.32
N ALA A 115 -4.89 -18.05 -3.82
CA ALA A 115 -4.69 -19.26 -3.01
C ALA A 115 -3.72 -20.22 -3.65
N GLY A 116 -3.19 -21.18 -2.89
CA GLY A 116 -2.37 -22.28 -3.39
C GLY A 116 -0.89 -21.95 -3.63
N TYR A 117 -0.45 -20.74 -3.30
CA TYR A 117 0.95 -20.35 -3.48
C TYR A 117 1.72 -20.38 -2.15
N GLU A 118 2.88 -21.01 -2.15
CA GLU A 118 3.77 -21.08 -0.97
C GLU A 118 4.14 -19.69 -0.43
N MET A 119 4.23 -18.71 -1.31
CA MET A 119 4.58 -17.33 -0.98
C MET A 119 3.58 -16.66 -0.02
N LEU A 120 2.32 -17.13 0.04
CA LEU A 120 1.31 -16.67 0.99
C LEU A 120 1.77 -16.79 2.45
N LYS A 121 2.61 -17.79 2.77
CA LYS A 121 3.15 -18.00 4.13
C LYS A 121 4.06 -16.87 4.64
N GLY A 122 4.46 -15.96 3.77
CA GLY A 122 5.18 -14.78 4.17
C GLY A 122 4.29 -13.64 4.67
N LEU A 123 2.96 -13.72 4.47
CA LEU A 123 2.00 -12.79 5.06
C LEU A 123 1.87 -13.08 6.56
N GLU A 124 1.61 -12.03 7.35
CA GLU A 124 1.51 -12.18 8.80
C GLU A 124 0.34 -13.08 9.21
N GLY A 125 0.61 -14.02 10.13
CA GLY A 125 -0.41 -14.96 10.61
C GLY A 125 -0.75 -16.09 9.64
N VAL A 126 -0.15 -16.14 8.45
CA VAL A 126 -0.39 -17.20 7.46
C VAL A 126 0.65 -18.30 7.60
N SER A 127 0.22 -19.53 7.89
CA SER A 127 1.09 -20.68 8.12
C SER A 127 1.05 -21.74 7.02
N THR A 128 0.11 -21.65 6.05
CA THR A 128 -0.10 -22.63 5.00
C THR A 128 -0.33 -21.97 3.65
N HIS A 129 0.09 -22.65 2.57
CA HIS A 129 -0.20 -22.24 1.19
C HIS A 129 -1.68 -22.40 0.81
N GLU A 130 -2.47 -23.14 1.60
CA GLU A 130 -3.92 -23.28 1.42
C GLU A 130 -4.71 -22.04 1.87
N HIS A 131 -4.03 -21.07 2.47
CA HIS A 131 -4.64 -19.78 2.81
C HIS A 131 -5.26 -19.11 1.58
N HIS A 132 -6.44 -18.56 1.77
CA HIS A 132 -7.12 -17.72 0.78
C HIS A 132 -6.94 -16.26 1.16
N GLU A 133 -6.04 -15.58 0.48
CA GLU A 133 -5.88 -14.13 0.60
C GLU A 133 -6.90 -13.44 -0.30
N TRP A 134 -7.68 -12.54 0.28
CA TRP A 134 -8.57 -11.66 -0.45
C TRP A 134 -8.01 -10.25 -0.46
N ILE A 135 -7.81 -9.69 -1.64
CA ILE A 135 -7.33 -8.32 -1.83
C ILE A 135 -8.50 -7.48 -2.36
N PRO A 136 -9.18 -6.69 -1.50
CA PRO A 136 -10.26 -5.81 -1.92
C PRO A 136 -9.80 -4.82 -2.99
N VAL A 137 -10.67 -4.54 -3.98
CA VAL A 137 -10.48 -3.47 -4.97
C VAL A 137 -11.55 -2.41 -4.78
N LEU A 138 -11.12 -1.21 -4.46
CA LEU A 138 -11.99 -0.06 -4.24
C LEU A 138 -11.96 0.87 -5.45
N GLU A 139 -13.11 1.45 -5.81
CA GLU A 139 -13.14 2.51 -6.81
C GLU A 139 -12.31 3.70 -6.34
N ASN A 140 -11.43 4.17 -7.21
CA ASN A 140 -10.61 5.34 -6.94
C ASN A 140 -11.47 6.61 -6.86
N ASP A 141 -11.06 7.56 -6.03
CA ASP A 141 -11.80 8.80 -5.81
C ASP A 141 -10.83 9.95 -5.50
N GLN A 142 -11.11 11.14 -6.02
CA GLN A 142 -10.34 12.34 -5.71
C GLN A 142 -10.82 13.02 -4.41
N ASP A 143 -12.01 12.69 -3.93
CA ASP A 143 -12.48 13.07 -2.59
C ASP A 143 -11.91 12.10 -1.55
N MET A 144 -10.84 12.53 -0.90
CA MET A 144 -10.13 11.71 0.09
C MET A 144 -10.98 11.38 1.31
N THR A 145 -11.93 12.21 1.70
CA THR A 145 -12.83 11.91 2.83
C THR A 145 -13.76 10.76 2.49
N ARG A 146 -14.34 10.79 1.29
CA ARG A 146 -15.20 9.71 0.79
C ARG A 146 -14.42 8.41 0.59
N LEU A 147 -13.21 8.51 0.00
CA LEU A 147 -12.35 7.35 -0.20
C LEU A 147 -11.91 6.73 1.14
N ALA A 148 -11.53 7.54 2.12
CA ALA A 148 -11.19 7.09 3.47
C ALA A 148 -12.34 6.35 4.16
N GLY A 149 -13.59 6.80 3.95
CA GLY A 149 -14.79 6.08 4.39
C GLY A 149 -14.89 4.68 3.79
N ARG A 150 -14.73 4.54 2.47
CA ARG A 150 -14.71 3.24 1.77
C ARG A 150 -13.57 2.34 2.24
N VAL A 151 -12.37 2.90 2.46
CA VAL A 151 -11.24 2.14 3.00
C VAL A 151 -11.57 1.59 4.38
N ARG A 152 -12.16 2.40 5.27
CA ARG A 152 -12.57 1.96 6.60
C ARG A 152 -13.60 0.83 6.54
N GLU A 153 -14.60 0.94 5.68
CA GLU A 153 -15.62 -0.10 5.47
C GLU A 153 -15.01 -1.38 4.94
N ALA A 154 -14.19 -1.33 3.90
CA ALA A 154 -13.51 -2.49 3.33
C ALA A 154 -12.57 -3.18 4.34
N LEU A 155 -11.84 -2.40 5.14
CA LEU A 155 -11.00 -2.95 6.19
C LEU A 155 -11.82 -3.61 7.30
N ALA A 156 -13.00 -3.13 7.62
CA ALA A 156 -13.91 -3.76 8.59
C ALA A 156 -14.53 -5.05 8.03
N GLU A 157 -14.91 -5.07 6.75
CA GLU A 157 -15.49 -6.23 6.07
C GLU A 157 -14.45 -7.35 5.87
N HIS A 158 -13.19 -6.98 5.60
CA HIS A 158 -12.10 -7.93 5.34
C HIS A 158 -11.00 -7.84 6.42
N PRO A 159 -11.25 -8.26 7.66
CA PRO A 159 -10.34 -8.05 8.78
C PRO A 159 -8.99 -8.77 8.63
N SER A 160 -8.93 -9.84 7.85
CA SER A 160 -7.72 -10.65 7.64
C SER A 160 -6.91 -10.25 6.40
N CYS A 161 -7.38 -9.30 5.57
CA CYS A 161 -6.62 -8.90 4.38
C CYS A 161 -5.32 -8.18 4.75
N HIS A 162 -4.29 -8.38 3.94
CA HIS A 162 -2.96 -7.77 4.12
C HIS A 162 -2.71 -6.61 3.17
N ALA A 163 -3.60 -6.42 2.19
CA ALA A 163 -3.55 -5.36 1.20
C ALA A 163 -4.96 -5.00 0.73
N PHE A 164 -5.09 -3.84 0.11
CA PHE A 164 -6.18 -3.51 -0.80
C PHE A 164 -5.64 -2.76 -2.02
N MET A 165 -6.38 -2.72 -3.10
CA MET A 165 -6.04 -1.96 -4.29
C MET A 165 -7.07 -0.85 -4.55
N LEU A 166 -6.61 0.27 -5.07
CA LEU A 166 -7.47 1.28 -5.70
C LEU A 166 -7.48 1.02 -7.20
N ARG A 167 -8.68 0.97 -7.77
CA ARG A 167 -8.86 0.66 -9.20
C ARG A 167 -8.09 1.61 -10.10
N ARG A 168 -7.30 1.05 -11.04
CA ARG A 168 -6.42 1.76 -12.00
C ARG A 168 -5.40 2.68 -11.33
N HIS A 169 -5.01 2.38 -10.09
CA HIS A 169 -4.14 3.26 -9.34
C HIS A 169 -2.95 2.49 -8.76
N GLY A 170 -3.16 1.73 -7.71
CA GLY A 170 -2.08 1.04 -7.01
C GLY A 170 -2.58 0.30 -5.79
N MET A 171 -1.63 -0.13 -4.95
CA MET A 171 -1.86 -1.00 -3.82
C MET A 171 -1.42 -0.33 -2.51
N TYR A 172 -2.16 -0.60 -1.44
CA TYR A 172 -1.79 -0.29 -0.06
C TYR A 172 -1.52 -1.57 0.71
N THR A 173 -0.42 -1.56 1.48
CA THR A 173 -0.11 -2.59 2.48
C THR A 173 0.30 -1.93 3.78
N TRP A 174 0.32 -2.71 4.85
CA TRP A 174 0.69 -2.26 6.20
C TRP A 174 1.36 -3.37 6.99
N GLY A 175 1.90 -3.01 8.15
CA GLY A 175 2.46 -3.94 9.12
C GLY A 175 2.64 -3.28 10.48
N GLN A 176 2.85 -4.10 11.52
CA GLN A 176 3.16 -3.60 12.87
C GLN A 176 4.53 -2.89 12.91
N THR A 177 5.40 -3.24 11.97
CA THR A 177 6.70 -2.60 11.74
C THR A 177 6.88 -2.26 10.27
N LEU A 178 7.80 -1.35 9.95
CA LEU A 178 8.15 -1.03 8.57
C LEU A 178 8.68 -2.28 7.83
N SER A 179 9.50 -3.10 8.47
CA SER A 179 10.00 -4.35 7.88
C SER A 179 8.87 -5.32 7.51
N GLN A 180 7.85 -5.43 8.35
CA GLN A 180 6.66 -6.25 8.05
C GLN A 180 5.86 -5.67 6.89
N ALA A 181 5.63 -4.35 6.85
CA ALA A 181 4.94 -3.70 5.73
C ALA A 181 5.69 -3.91 4.41
N VAL A 182 7.04 -3.78 4.41
CA VAL A 182 7.89 -4.05 3.23
C VAL A 182 7.75 -5.50 2.78
N ARG A 183 7.78 -6.46 3.70
CA ARG A 183 7.59 -7.89 3.39
C ARG A 183 6.21 -8.12 2.75
N HIS A 184 5.15 -7.50 3.25
CA HIS A 184 3.82 -7.61 2.65
C HIS A 184 3.78 -7.04 1.23
N VAL A 185 4.39 -5.86 0.97
CA VAL A 185 4.52 -5.33 -0.40
C VAL A 185 5.17 -6.36 -1.32
N GLU A 186 6.33 -6.91 -0.95
CA GLU A 186 7.09 -7.82 -1.81
C GLU A 186 6.32 -9.11 -2.10
N ILE A 187 5.62 -9.64 -1.11
CA ILE A 187 4.82 -10.86 -1.26
C ILE A 187 3.61 -10.60 -2.16
N VAL A 188 2.87 -9.53 -1.90
CA VAL A 188 1.68 -9.23 -2.69
C VAL A 188 2.06 -8.87 -4.13
N GLU A 189 3.11 -8.09 -4.36
CA GLU A 189 3.61 -7.79 -5.72
C GLU A 189 4.03 -9.05 -6.47
N PHE A 190 4.71 -9.99 -5.82
CA PHE A 190 5.05 -11.29 -6.40
C PHE A 190 3.80 -12.08 -6.79
N LEU A 191 2.79 -12.14 -5.92
CA LEU A 191 1.54 -12.85 -6.17
C LEU A 191 0.74 -12.20 -7.30
N LEU A 192 0.65 -10.87 -7.32
CA LEU A 192 0.00 -10.12 -8.40
C LEU A 192 0.68 -10.35 -9.75
N GLU A 193 2.02 -10.41 -9.79
CA GLU A 193 2.74 -10.73 -11.02
C GLU A 193 2.40 -12.14 -11.52
N ILE A 194 2.35 -13.14 -10.64
CA ILE A 194 1.97 -14.50 -11.03
C ILE A 194 0.55 -14.53 -11.60
N VAL A 195 -0.42 -13.96 -10.88
CA VAL A 195 -1.82 -13.91 -11.32
C VAL A 195 -1.91 -13.22 -12.69
N GLY A 196 -1.30 -12.04 -12.84
CA GLY A 196 -1.35 -11.29 -14.08
C GLY A 196 -0.75 -12.06 -15.27
N ARG A 197 0.38 -12.74 -15.07
CA ARG A 197 1.01 -13.57 -16.10
C ARG A 197 0.17 -14.80 -16.46
N THR A 198 -0.53 -15.39 -15.51
CA THR A 198 -1.40 -16.55 -15.73
C THR A 198 -2.64 -16.16 -16.51
N GLU A 199 -3.32 -15.10 -16.11
CA GLU A 199 -4.52 -14.59 -16.78
C GLU A 199 -4.26 -14.10 -18.22
N VAL A 200 -3.07 -13.54 -18.50
CA VAL A 200 -2.67 -13.17 -19.87
C VAL A 200 -2.55 -14.40 -20.77
N LYS A 201 -2.02 -15.51 -20.25
CA LYS A 201 -1.92 -16.77 -21.02
C LYS A 201 -3.29 -17.35 -21.34
N GLU A 202 -4.21 -17.34 -20.38
CA GLU A 202 -5.58 -17.87 -20.58
C GLU A 202 -6.35 -17.04 -21.62
N SER A 203 -6.20 -15.73 -21.60
CA SER A 203 -6.81 -14.84 -22.59
C SER A 203 -6.20 -14.96 -24.00
N ALA A 204 -4.96 -15.44 -24.10
CA ALA A 204 -4.24 -15.62 -25.36
C ALA A 204 -4.40 -17.05 -25.95
N SER A 205 -5.12 -17.97 -25.30
CA SER A 205 -5.46 -19.26 -25.89
C SER A 205 -6.46 -19.06 -27.03
N TRP A 206 -5.96 -18.96 -28.25
CA TRP A 206 -6.74 -18.86 -29.49
C TRP A 206 -7.60 -20.13 -29.62
N PRO A 207 -8.90 -20.04 -29.97
CA PRO A 207 -9.68 -21.21 -30.30
C PRO A 207 -9.05 -21.86 -31.54
N SER A 208 -8.70 -23.13 -31.41
CA SER A 208 -8.24 -24.01 -32.49
C SER A 208 -9.34 -24.25 -33.51
#